data_ded921c54b694e614dfcc55c0ffb34bb
#
_entry.id   ded921c54b694e614dfcc55c0ffb34bb
#
_cell.length_a   1.000
_cell.length_b   1.000
_cell.length_c   1.000
_cell.angle_alpha   90.00
_cell.angle_beta   90.00
_cell.angle_gamma   90.00
#
_symmetry.space_group_name_H-M   'P 1'
#
loop_
_entity.id
_entity.type
_entity.pdbx_description
1 polymer ?
#
loop_
_entity_poly.entity_id
_entity_poly.type
_entity_poly.pdbx_seq_one_letter_code
_entity_poly.pdbx_strand_id
1 'polypeptide(L)'
;NFIKKFIKLNHVCTVHGIKKNTQAYEKADIAITVSNLAKNSLKTKSVVVKNWWSPALPDNIQNGKKFILAVGRLEAVKGFDLLIKSWKDINQSLVIVGSGNDRRKLDDLIELNKLEDKISIIDEVSPDKLLDYYKNAALLVISSRKEGGPRVALEALHLKIPVISTMVGHMADILPLELLAKPDNEESLTKLIRSYVDGKTMNQDSIFRYVNEEYSLTAQGNKILKVYKDLLVS
;
A
#
# COMPACT_ATOMS: atom_id res chain seq x y z
N ASN A 1 22.74 -11.09 23.54
CA ASN A 1 24.00 -11.76 23.16
C ASN A 1 24.57 -12.68 24.23
N PHE A 2 24.40 -12.38 25.52
CA PHE A 2 24.86 -13.24 26.62
C PHE A 2 24.04 -14.55 26.66
N ILE A 3 22.72 -14.46 26.50
CA ILE A 3 21.82 -15.61 26.47
C ILE A 3 22.10 -16.53 25.26
N LYS A 4 22.40 -16.00 24.07
CA LYS A 4 22.76 -16.79 22.87
C LYS A 4 24.03 -17.63 23.06
N LYS A 5 24.92 -17.23 23.98
CA LYS A 5 26.17 -17.95 24.26
C LYS A 5 25.94 -19.22 25.10
N PHE A 6 24.83 -19.28 25.85
CA PHE A 6 24.49 -20.39 26.74
C PHE A 6 23.30 -21.23 26.24
N ILE A 7 22.44 -20.65 25.41
CA ILE A 7 21.28 -21.35 24.82
C ILE A 7 21.32 -21.08 23.32
N LYS A 8 21.33 -22.13 22.49
CA LYS A 8 21.25 -22.01 21.02
C LYS A 8 19.83 -21.57 20.65
N LEU A 9 19.59 -20.25 20.65
CA LEU A 9 18.30 -19.65 20.28
C LEU A 9 18.41 -19.10 18.85
N ASN A 10 17.54 -19.55 17.98
CA ASN A 10 17.38 -18.97 16.64
C ASN A 10 16.67 -17.61 16.73
N HIS A 11 17.22 -16.60 16.06
CA HIS A 11 16.69 -15.23 16.08
C HIS A 11 16.14 -14.87 14.71
N VAL A 12 14.85 -14.62 14.63
CA VAL A 12 14.15 -14.11 13.45
C VAL A 12 13.77 -12.65 13.69
N CYS A 13 14.02 -11.77 12.73
CA CYS A 13 13.55 -10.39 12.76
C CYS A 13 12.68 -10.09 11.54
N THR A 14 11.71 -9.17 11.69
CA THR A 14 10.88 -8.69 10.59
C THR A 14 11.22 -7.24 10.23
N VAL A 15 11.34 -6.94 8.93
CA VAL A 15 11.75 -5.64 8.41
C VAL A 15 10.70 -5.11 7.45
N HIS A 16 9.94 -4.10 7.90
CA HIS A 16 8.79 -3.54 7.19
C HIS A 16 9.11 -2.43 6.16
N GLY A 17 10.36 -2.25 5.79
CA GLY A 17 10.73 -1.24 4.80
C GLY A 17 12.25 -1.11 4.65
N ILE A 18 12.67 -0.26 3.71
CA ILE A 18 14.08 0.02 3.49
C ILE A 18 14.66 0.72 4.72
N LYS A 19 15.76 0.21 5.25
CA LYS A 19 16.46 0.77 6.42
C LYS A 19 17.81 1.37 6.00
N LYS A 20 18.10 2.57 6.51
CA LYS A 20 19.41 3.21 6.33
C LYS A 20 20.47 2.58 7.24
N ASN A 21 20.09 2.17 8.46
CA ASN A 21 20.95 1.47 9.40
C ASN A 21 20.45 0.02 9.58
N THR A 22 21.27 -0.95 9.23
CA THR A 22 20.94 -2.39 9.22
C THR A 22 21.61 -3.18 10.33
N GLN A 23 22.49 -2.57 11.14
CA GLN A 23 23.27 -3.25 12.17
C GLN A 23 22.41 -4.07 13.17
N ALA A 24 21.21 -3.56 13.51
CA ALA A 24 20.30 -4.27 14.41
C ALA A 24 19.83 -5.61 13.85
N TYR A 25 19.74 -5.73 12.53
CA TYR A 25 19.26 -6.93 11.82
C TYR A 25 20.38 -7.92 11.50
N GLU A 26 21.64 -7.48 11.47
CA GLU A 26 22.81 -8.33 11.17
C GLU A 26 23.05 -9.42 12.22
N LYS A 27 22.46 -9.27 13.41
CA LYS A 27 22.52 -10.27 14.50
C LYS A 27 21.44 -11.36 14.41
N ALA A 28 20.50 -11.23 13.48
CA ALA A 28 19.46 -12.26 13.27
C ALA A 28 20.02 -13.41 12.43
N ASP A 29 19.56 -14.63 12.69
CA ASP A 29 19.89 -15.79 11.88
C ASP A 29 19.22 -15.72 10.51
N ILE A 30 18.00 -15.11 10.48
CA ILE A 30 17.28 -14.80 9.26
C ILE A 30 16.40 -13.55 9.45
N ALA A 31 16.27 -12.75 8.42
CA ALA A 31 15.34 -11.64 8.37
C ALA A 31 14.15 -11.95 7.45
N ILE A 32 12.94 -11.65 7.91
CA ILE A 32 11.73 -11.64 7.09
C ILE A 32 11.54 -10.21 6.59
N THR A 33 11.46 -10.00 5.29
CA THR A 33 11.29 -8.68 4.67
C THR A 33 9.99 -8.61 3.88
N VAL A 34 9.34 -7.45 3.84
CA VAL A 34 8.04 -7.30 3.17
C VAL A 34 8.14 -7.01 1.67
N SER A 35 9.35 -6.79 1.14
CA SER A 35 9.58 -6.53 -0.27
C SER A 35 11.01 -6.87 -0.68
N ASN A 36 11.25 -7.06 -1.98
CA ASN A 36 12.58 -7.25 -2.54
C ASN A 36 13.49 -6.04 -2.29
N LEU A 37 12.94 -4.81 -2.32
CA LEU A 37 13.70 -3.60 -1.99
C LEU A 37 14.19 -3.61 -0.54
N ALA A 38 13.35 -4.03 0.41
CA ALA A 38 13.74 -4.19 1.80
C ALA A 38 14.79 -5.30 1.95
N LYS A 39 14.64 -6.44 1.26
CA LYS A 39 15.60 -7.53 1.23
C LYS A 39 16.98 -7.06 0.76
N ASN A 40 17.03 -6.36 -0.37
CA ASN A 40 18.28 -5.89 -0.99
C ASN A 40 19.00 -4.82 -0.15
N SER A 41 18.33 -4.20 0.83
CA SER A 41 18.93 -3.27 1.77
C SER A 41 19.66 -3.94 2.94
N LEU A 42 19.53 -5.28 3.10
CA LEU A 42 20.10 -6.04 4.21
C LEU A 42 21.29 -6.88 3.74
N LYS A 43 22.28 -7.04 4.63
CA LYS A 43 23.39 -8.01 4.48
C LYS A 43 23.03 -9.38 5.07
N THR A 44 22.02 -9.44 5.92
CA THR A 44 21.58 -10.66 6.61
C THR A 44 20.85 -11.58 5.64
N LYS A 45 21.00 -12.90 5.79
CA LYS A 45 20.17 -13.89 5.10
C LYS A 45 18.70 -13.51 5.29
N SER A 46 17.95 -13.38 4.20
CA SER A 46 16.59 -12.88 4.29
C SER A 46 15.64 -13.54 3.30
N VAL A 47 14.39 -13.68 3.72
CA VAL A 47 13.29 -14.21 2.94
C VAL A 47 12.21 -13.13 2.80
N VAL A 48 11.65 -12.98 1.60
CA VAL A 48 10.53 -12.06 1.36
C VAL A 48 9.22 -12.75 1.71
N VAL A 49 8.55 -12.20 2.72
CA VAL A 49 7.15 -12.52 3.03
C VAL A 49 6.38 -11.20 2.90
N LYS A 50 5.54 -11.14 1.89
CA LYS A 50 4.82 -9.92 1.55
C LYS A 50 3.72 -9.62 2.58
N ASN A 51 3.27 -8.36 2.66
CA ASN A 51 2.06 -8.03 3.40
C ASN A 51 0.86 -8.79 2.81
N TRP A 52 -0.20 -8.95 3.59
CA TRP A 52 -1.47 -9.53 3.16
C TRP A 52 -2.62 -8.57 3.46
N TRP A 53 -3.74 -8.75 2.75
CA TRP A 53 -4.98 -8.03 3.03
C TRP A 53 -5.61 -8.51 4.35
N SER A 54 -6.49 -7.70 4.95
CA SER A 54 -7.11 -8.04 6.24
C SER A 54 -8.06 -9.24 6.10
N PRO A 55 -7.88 -10.33 6.84
CA PRO A 55 -8.78 -11.51 6.78
C PRO A 55 -10.19 -11.22 7.32
N ALA A 56 -10.41 -10.04 7.92
CA ALA A 56 -11.76 -9.59 8.34
C ALA A 56 -12.58 -8.98 7.21
N LEU A 57 -11.98 -8.75 6.02
CA LEU A 57 -12.71 -8.24 4.86
C LEU A 57 -13.58 -9.35 4.23
N PRO A 58 -14.77 -9.00 3.73
CA PRO A 58 -15.62 -9.95 3.02
C PRO A 58 -15.04 -10.29 1.64
N ASP A 59 -15.30 -11.48 1.14
CA ASP A 59 -14.82 -11.92 -0.19
C ASP A 59 -15.47 -11.15 -1.35
N ASN A 60 -16.64 -10.58 -1.14
CA ASN A 60 -17.38 -9.82 -2.16
C ASN A 60 -18.09 -8.62 -1.55
N ILE A 61 -18.11 -7.51 -2.31
CA ILE A 61 -18.89 -6.32 -2.00
C ILE A 61 -19.71 -5.90 -3.22
N GLN A 62 -20.87 -5.25 -2.98
CA GLN A 62 -21.53 -4.48 -4.01
C GLN A 62 -20.85 -3.12 -4.12
N ASN A 63 -20.32 -2.79 -5.30
CA ASN A 63 -19.55 -1.57 -5.50
C ASN A 63 -20.44 -0.45 -6.07
N GLY A 64 -20.61 0.64 -5.30
CA GLY A 64 -21.40 1.81 -5.67
C GLY A 64 -20.73 2.75 -6.66
N LYS A 65 -19.39 2.67 -6.84
CA LYS A 65 -18.59 3.48 -7.80
C LYS A 65 -18.85 4.99 -7.76
N LYS A 66 -18.98 5.58 -6.57
CA LYS A 66 -19.37 6.98 -6.38
C LYS A 66 -18.22 7.96 -6.45
N PHE A 67 -17.03 7.58 -5.98
CA PHE A 67 -15.86 8.46 -5.87
C PHE A 67 -14.54 7.69 -6.04
N ILE A 68 -13.47 8.43 -6.21
CA ILE A 68 -12.11 7.89 -6.14
C ILE A 68 -11.62 8.00 -4.70
N LEU A 69 -11.01 6.94 -4.19
CA LEU A 69 -10.59 6.81 -2.79
C LEU A 69 -9.06 6.87 -2.67
N ALA A 70 -8.57 7.54 -1.64
CA ALA A 70 -7.21 7.43 -1.17
C ALA A 70 -7.21 7.24 0.35
N VAL A 71 -6.37 6.35 0.88
CA VAL A 71 -6.35 6.01 2.31
C VAL A 71 -4.93 6.01 2.85
N GLY A 72 -4.71 6.69 3.97
CA GLY A 72 -3.42 6.65 4.65
C GLY A 72 -3.20 7.80 5.61
N ARG A 73 -2.10 7.75 6.36
CA ARG A 73 -1.71 8.83 7.26
C ARG A 73 -1.48 10.13 6.48
N LEU A 74 -1.96 11.25 6.96
CA LEU A 74 -1.76 12.56 6.35
C LEU A 74 -0.34 13.06 6.65
N GLU A 75 0.63 12.50 5.94
CA GLU A 75 2.06 12.78 6.04
C GLU A 75 2.66 12.95 4.65
N ALA A 76 3.71 13.76 4.51
CA ALA A 76 4.35 14.07 3.23
C ALA A 76 4.75 12.83 2.41
N VAL A 77 5.11 11.73 3.09
CA VAL A 77 5.48 10.46 2.44
C VAL A 77 4.33 9.84 1.64
N LYS A 78 3.06 10.16 1.97
CA LYS A 78 1.86 9.65 1.30
C LYS A 78 1.50 10.41 0.02
N GLY A 79 2.09 11.58 -0.21
CA GLY A 79 1.96 12.33 -1.45
C GLY A 79 0.55 12.87 -1.73
N PHE A 80 -0.28 13.07 -0.70
CA PHE A 80 -1.62 13.62 -0.89
C PHE A 80 -1.62 15.05 -1.42
N ASP A 81 -0.56 15.81 -1.17
CA ASP A 81 -0.32 17.11 -1.79
C ASP A 81 -0.19 17.01 -3.32
N LEU A 82 0.50 16.00 -3.83
CA LEU A 82 0.58 15.72 -5.27
C LEU A 82 -0.78 15.27 -5.83
N LEU A 83 -1.47 14.42 -5.09
CA LEU A 83 -2.79 13.93 -5.47
C LEU A 83 -3.80 15.08 -5.61
N ILE A 84 -3.84 16.01 -4.64
CA ILE A 84 -4.71 17.20 -4.68
C ILE A 84 -4.37 18.08 -5.89
N LYS A 85 -3.09 18.37 -6.12
CA LYS A 85 -2.65 19.17 -7.29
C LYS A 85 -3.05 18.53 -8.61
N SER A 86 -3.00 17.19 -8.68
CA SER A 86 -3.39 16.42 -9.87
C SER A 86 -4.89 16.52 -10.17
N TRP A 87 -5.72 17.07 -9.26
CA TRP A 87 -7.18 17.07 -9.38
C TRP A 87 -7.79 18.26 -10.12
N LYS A 88 -6.98 19.27 -10.49
CA LYS A 88 -7.45 20.54 -11.09
C LYS A 88 -8.50 20.36 -12.20
N ASP A 89 -8.22 19.48 -13.16
CA ASP A 89 -9.08 19.27 -14.33
C ASP A 89 -9.78 17.91 -14.32
N ILE A 90 -9.88 17.28 -13.14
CA ILE A 90 -10.56 16.00 -12.98
C ILE A 90 -11.98 16.28 -12.50
N ASN A 91 -12.97 15.73 -13.23
CA ASN A 91 -14.39 15.89 -12.91
C ASN A 91 -14.94 14.64 -12.21
N GLN A 92 -14.27 14.23 -11.13
CA GLN A 92 -14.68 13.13 -10.26
C GLN A 92 -14.46 13.56 -8.82
N SER A 93 -15.27 13.03 -7.89
CA SER A 93 -15.07 13.26 -6.45
C SER A 93 -13.90 12.41 -5.95
N LEU A 94 -13.05 13.03 -5.11
CA LEU A 94 -11.97 12.37 -4.37
C LEU A 94 -12.28 12.39 -2.88
N VAL A 95 -12.21 11.22 -2.26
CA VAL A 95 -12.28 11.08 -0.80
C VAL A 95 -10.93 10.60 -0.29
N ILE A 96 -10.31 11.38 0.60
CA ILE A 96 -9.06 11.01 1.29
C ILE A 96 -9.44 10.64 2.71
N VAL A 97 -9.15 9.42 3.15
CA VAL A 97 -9.43 8.95 4.52
C VAL A 97 -8.12 8.78 5.28
N GLY A 98 -8.02 9.50 6.41
CA GLY A 98 -6.87 9.38 7.30
C GLY A 98 -6.63 10.59 8.17
N SER A 99 -5.71 10.46 9.11
CA SER A 99 -5.27 11.50 10.05
C SER A 99 -3.76 11.69 9.99
N GLY A 100 -3.28 12.86 10.38
CA GLY A 100 -1.84 13.16 10.44
C GLY A 100 -1.51 14.64 10.42
N ASN A 101 -0.21 14.92 10.56
CA ASN A 101 0.28 16.29 10.79
C ASN A 101 0.09 17.24 9.60
N ASP A 102 -0.06 16.70 8.38
CA ASP A 102 -0.24 17.51 7.18
C ASP A 102 -1.71 17.93 6.94
N ARG A 103 -2.67 17.54 7.83
CA ARG A 103 -4.11 17.82 7.62
C ARG A 103 -4.37 19.26 7.19
N ARG A 104 -3.97 20.23 8.02
CA ARG A 104 -4.19 21.66 7.74
C ARG A 104 -3.58 22.10 6.41
N LYS A 105 -2.35 21.68 6.12
CA LYS A 105 -1.66 21.97 4.86
C LYS A 105 -2.41 21.44 3.64
N LEU A 106 -3.06 20.28 3.78
CA LEU A 106 -3.84 19.68 2.69
C LEU A 106 -5.17 20.41 2.51
N ASP A 107 -5.83 20.82 3.60
CA ASP A 107 -7.05 21.64 3.56
C ASP A 107 -6.76 23.00 2.90
N ASP A 108 -5.68 23.70 3.30
CA ASP A 108 -5.22 24.95 2.68
C ASP A 108 -4.94 24.77 1.17
N LEU A 109 -4.40 23.62 0.78
CA LEU A 109 -4.10 23.30 -0.62
C LEU A 109 -5.37 23.06 -1.46
N ILE A 110 -6.39 22.45 -0.89
CA ILE A 110 -7.71 22.26 -1.52
C ILE A 110 -8.35 23.63 -1.77
N GLU A 111 -8.38 24.49 -0.76
CA GLU A 111 -8.92 25.84 -0.86
C GLU A 111 -8.16 26.70 -1.92
N LEU A 112 -6.83 26.70 -1.86
CA LEU A 112 -5.99 27.43 -2.82
C LEU A 112 -6.26 27.03 -4.28
N ASN A 113 -6.60 25.75 -4.52
CA ASN A 113 -6.88 25.25 -5.85
C ASN A 113 -8.38 25.25 -6.20
N LYS A 114 -9.26 25.74 -5.31
CA LYS A 114 -10.73 25.78 -5.48
C LYS A 114 -11.32 24.39 -5.77
N LEU A 115 -10.96 23.42 -4.94
CA LEU A 115 -11.33 22.00 -5.10
C LEU A 115 -12.26 21.49 -3.97
N GLU A 116 -12.84 22.39 -3.16
CA GLU A 116 -13.67 22.06 -1.99
C GLU A 116 -14.92 21.23 -2.39
N ASP A 117 -15.48 21.50 -3.57
CA ASP A 117 -16.63 20.77 -4.09
C ASP A 117 -16.26 19.37 -4.65
N LYS A 118 -14.96 19.09 -4.86
CA LYS A 118 -14.48 17.86 -5.48
C LYS A 118 -13.71 16.95 -4.52
N ILE A 119 -13.04 17.51 -3.52
CA ILE A 119 -12.15 16.77 -2.63
C ILE A 119 -12.63 16.92 -1.19
N SER A 120 -12.81 15.79 -0.51
CA SER A 120 -13.06 15.76 0.93
C SER A 120 -12.00 14.94 1.65
N ILE A 121 -11.52 15.46 2.79
CA ILE A 121 -10.64 14.73 3.70
C ILE A 121 -11.45 14.33 4.94
N ILE A 122 -11.56 13.03 5.14
CA ILE A 122 -12.23 12.41 6.27
C ILE A 122 -11.17 11.94 7.26
N ASP A 123 -11.38 12.17 8.53
CA ASP A 123 -10.48 11.68 9.58
C ASP A 123 -10.43 10.15 9.59
N GLU A 124 -9.41 9.60 10.24
CA GLU A 124 -9.25 8.16 10.42
C GLU A 124 -10.53 7.54 10.99
N VAL A 125 -10.97 6.48 10.37
CA VAL A 125 -12.20 5.75 10.72
C VAL A 125 -11.86 4.33 11.16
N SER A 126 -12.81 3.69 11.87
CA SER A 126 -12.70 2.26 12.19
C SER A 126 -12.66 1.39 10.93
N PRO A 127 -12.09 0.18 11.00
CA PRO A 127 -12.05 -0.75 9.86
C PRO A 127 -13.42 -1.01 9.23
N ASP A 128 -14.47 -1.13 10.04
CA ASP A 128 -15.84 -1.36 9.55
C ASP A 128 -16.36 -0.17 8.73
N LYS A 129 -16.12 1.06 9.21
CA LYS A 129 -16.45 2.27 8.46
C LYS A 129 -15.60 2.42 7.20
N LEU A 130 -14.33 2.02 7.25
CA LEU A 130 -13.47 2.03 6.05
C LEU A 130 -14.01 1.10 4.97
N LEU A 131 -14.59 -0.04 5.35
CA LEU A 131 -15.25 -0.94 4.41
C LEU A 131 -16.39 -0.24 3.63
N ASP A 132 -17.12 0.68 4.25
CA ASP A 132 -18.18 1.43 3.56
C ASP A 132 -17.61 2.42 2.54
N TYR A 133 -16.42 2.98 2.77
CA TYR A 133 -15.69 3.74 1.75
C TYR A 133 -15.25 2.84 0.60
N TYR A 134 -14.70 1.66 0.88
CA TYR A 134 -14.38 0.70 -0.18
C TYR A 134 -15.61 0.33 -1.02
N LYS A 135 -16.76 0.01 -0.40
CA LYS A 135 -18.00 -0.31 -1.12
C LYS A 135 -18.48 0.78 -2.10
N ASN A 136 -18.08 2.04 -1.89
CA ASN A 136 -18.48 3.15 -2.73
C ASN A 136 -17.37 3.68 -3.63
N ALA A 137 -16.16 3.10 -3.56
CA ALA A 137 -15.02 3.53 -4.35
C ALA A 137 -15.08 2.97 -5.78
N ALA A 138 -14.93 3.84 -6.77
CA ALA A 138 -14.74 3.43 -8.17
C ALA A 138 -13.30 3.00 -8.44
N LEU A 139 -12.34 3.58 -7.71
CA LEU A 139 -10.90 3.41 -7.87
C LEU A 139 -10.23 3.70 -6.53
N LEU A 140 -9.17 2.98 -6.19
CA LEU A 140 -8.22 3.39 -5.16
C LEU A 140 -6.95 3.97 -5.81
N VAL A 141 -6.49 5.13 -5.32
CA VAL A 141 -5.23 5.77 -5.76
C VAL A 141 -4.19 5.73 -4.65
N ILE A 142 -3.01 5.22 -4.96
CA ILE A 142 -1.82 5.31 -4.11
C ILE A 142 -0.90 6.38 -4.70
N SER A 143 -0.77 7.51 -4.02
CA SER A 143 0.06 8.65 -4.46
C SER A 143 1.41 8.75 -3.73
N SER A 144 1.76 7.74 -2.95
CA SER A 144 2.90 7.78 -2.03
C SER A 144 4.23 8.03 -2.73
N ARG A 145 5.11 8.78 -2.06
CA ARG A 145 6.51 8.98 -2.45
C ARG A 145 7.37 7.76 -2.10
N LYS A 146 6.99 7.07 -1.02
CA LYS A 146 7.71 5.89 -0.54
C LYS A 146 6.81 4.99 0.28
N GLU A 147 6.88 3.69 0.00
CA GLU A 147 6.17 2.63 0.73
C GLU A 147 7.03 1.38 0.88
N GLY A 148 6.73 0.56 1.89
CA GLY A 148 7.22 -0.82 1.95
C GLY A 148 6.32 -1.76 1.19
N GLY A 149 4.99 -1.58 1.36
CA GLY A 149 3.93 -2.33 0.73
C GLY A 149 2.58 -1.86 1.27
N PRO A 150 1.85 -1.02 0.51
CA PRO A 150 0.59 -0.44 0.97
C PRO A 150 -0.50 -1.50 1.14
N ARG A 151 -0.91 -1.77 2.37
CA ARG A 151 -1.95 -2.76 2.67
C ARG A 151 -3.30 -2.38 2.07
N VAL A 152 -3.64 -1.10 2.09
CA VAL A 152 -4.88 -0.56 1.53
C VAL A 152 -5.05 -0.89 0.03
N ALA A 153 -3.94 -1.00 -0.72
CA ALA A 153 -3.98 -1.46 -2.11
C ALA A 153 -4.35 -2.95 -2.20
N LEU A 154 -3.82 -3.78 -1.31
CA LEU A 154 -4.16 -5.21 -1.26
C LEU A 154 -5.63 -5.42 -0.85
N GLU A 155 -6.10 -4.63 0.10
CA GLU A 155 -7.50 -4.63 0.55
C GLU A 155 -8.47 -4.24 -0.59
N ALA A 156 -8.15 -3.17 -1.32
CA ALA A 156 -8.95 -2.77 -2.49
C ALA A 156 -8.96 -3.84 -3.59
N LEU A 157 -7.80 -4.40 -3.94
CA LEU A 157 -7.68 -5.44 -4.96
C LEU A 157 -8.39 -6.74 -4.55
N HIS A 158 -8.36 -7.12 -3.27
CA HIS A 158 -9.15 -8.23 -2.73
C HIS A 158 -10.65 -8.00 -2.92
N LEU A 159 -11.12 -6.79 -2.64
CA LEU A 159 -12.51 -6.36 -2.81
C LEU A 159 -12.88 -6.07 -4.27
N LYS A 160 -12.02 -6.38 -5.25
CA LYS A 160 -12.20 -6.13 -6.69
C LYS A 160 -12.38 -4.65 -7.04
N ILE A 161 -11.80 -3.75 -6.24
CA ILE A 161 -11.73 -2.33 -6.55
C ILE A 161 -10.45 -2.09 -7.34
N PRO A 162 -10.52 -1.49 -8.54
CA PRO A 162 -9.34 -1.14 -9.33
C PRO A 162 -8.37 -0.28 -8.54
N VAL A 163 -7.07 -0.46 -8.79
CA VAL A 163 -6.00 0.30 -8.14
C VAL A 163 -5.08 0.89 -9.21
N ILE A 164 -4.73 2.16 -9.04
CA ILE A 164 -3.58 2.79 -9.69
C ILE A 164 -2.61 3.28 -8.61
N SER A 165 -1.32 3.31 -8.91
CA SER A 165 -0.33 3.61 -7.88
C SER A 165 0.85 4.38 -8.44
N THR A 166 1.52 5.16 -7.60
CA THR A 166 2.94 5.44 -7.84
C THR A 166 3.75 4.15 -7.71
N MET A 167 4.89 4.08 -8.41
CA MET A 167 5.78 2.91 -8.42
C MET A 167 6.55 2.77 -7.09
N VAL A 168 5.85 2.34 -6.03
CA VAL A 168 6.38 2.25 -4.66
C VAL A 168 6.15 0.86 -4.06
N GLY A 169 7.05 0.45 -3.17
CA GLY A 169 6.96 -0.81 -2.44
C GLY A 169 6.83 -2.01 -3.37
N HIS A 170 5.82 -2.84 -3.10
CA HIS A 170 5.50 -3.99 -3.93
C HIS A 170 4.50 -3.70 -5.07
N MET A 171 4.13 -2.44 -5.28
CA MET A 171 3.15 -2.12 -6.34
C MET A 171 3.66 -2.46 -7.73
N ALA A 172 4.97 -2.31 -7.97
CA ALA A 172 5.59 -2.73 -9.23
C ALA A 172 5.63 -4.27 -9.43
N ASP A 173 5.46 -5.05 -8.35
CA ASP A 173 5.35 -6.52 -8.43
C ASP A 173 3.91 -6.97 -8.73
N ILE A 174 2.91 -6.08 -8.53
CA ILE A 174 1.48 -6.38 -8.63
C ILE A 174 0.86 -5.75 -9.88
N LEU A 175 1.15 -4.47 -10.12
CA LEU A 175 0.53 -3.70 -11.19
C LEU A 175 1.46 -3.61 -12.41
N PRO A 176 0.93 -3.74 -13.63
CA PRO A 176 1.68 -3.45 -14.84
C PRO A 176 2.02 -1.96 -14.95
N LEU A 177 3.01 -1.63 -15.78
CA LEU A 177 3.54 -0.26 -15.89
C LEU A 177 2.49 0.79 -16.25
N GLU A 178 1.45 0.39 -16.99
CA GLU A 178 0.34 1.25 -17.43
C GLU A 178 -0.54 1.71 -16.25
N LEU A 179 -0.48 1.03 -15.11
CA LEU A 179 -1.17 1.37 -13.88
C LEU A 179 -0.25 2.03 -12.84
N LEU A 180 0.97 2.39 -13.25
CA LEU A 180 1.99 2.96 -12.37
C LEU A 180 2.43 4.35 -12.83
N ALA A 181 2.42 5.31 -11.90
CA ALA A 181 3.00 6.63 -12.07
C ALA A 181 4.40 6.71 -11.44
N LYS A 182 5.23 7.64 -11.91
CA LYS A 182 6.52 7.92 -11.27
C LYS A 182 6.28 8.52 -9.88
N PRO A 183 6.96 8.03 -8.82
CA PRO A 183 6.89 8.67 -7.51
C PRO A 183 7.36 10.12 -7.56
N ASP A 184 6.74 10.98 -6.73
CA ASP A 184 7.05 12.41 -6.62
C ASP A 184 6.95 13.18 -7.94
N ASN A 185 6.05 12.76 -8.84
CA ASN A 185 5.83 13.36 -10.14
C ASN A 185 4.34 13.61 -10.40
N GLU A 186 3.91 14.87 -10.26
CA GLU A 186 2.52 15.31 -10.43
C GLU A 186 1.98 15.00 -11.83
N GLU A 187 2.75 15.32 -12.88
CA GLU A 187 2.33 15.11 -14.27
C GLU A 187 2.05 13.63 -14.57
N SER A 188 2.94 12.75 -14.13
CA SER A 188 2.78 11.30 -14.29
C SER A 188 1.54 10.79 -13.57
N LEU A 189 1.28 11.26 -12.34
CA LEU A 189 0.11 10.89 -11.56
C LEU A 189 -1.18 11.44 -12.21
N THR A 190 -1.19 12.69 -12.63
CA THR A 190 -2.32 13.33 -13.33
C THR A 190 -2.68 12.57 -14.61
N LYS A 191 -1.68 12.24 -15.44
CA LYS A 191 -1.89 11.47 -16.68
C LYS A 191 -2.53 10.10 -16.40
N LEU A 192 -2.07 9.42 -15.35
CA LEU A 192 -2.59 8.11 -14.99
C LEU A 192 -4.04 8.19 -14.49
N ILE A 193 -4.37 9.18 -13.63
CA ILE A 193 -5.73 9.39 -13.14
C ILE A 193 -6.67 9.75 -14.29
N ARG A 194 -6.28 10.68 -15.17
CA ARG A 194 -7.06 11.04 -16.35
C ARG A 194 -7.33 9.85 -17.25
N SER A 195 -6.34 9.02 -17.52
CA SER A 195 -6.52 7.81 -18.33
C SER A 195 -7.61 6.90 -17.75
N TYR A 196 -7.70 6.80 -16.43
CA TYR A 196 -8.77 6.05 -15.77
C TYR A 196 -10.14 6.74 -15.94
N VAL A 197 -10.23 8.04 -15.65
CA VAL A 197 -11.47 8.83 -15.71
C VAL A 197 -12.03 8.89 -17.13
N ASP A 198 -11.17 8.96 -18.13
CA ASP A 198 -11.53 8.97 -19.57
C ASP A 198 -11.94 7.58 -20.10
N GLY A 199 -12.05 6.58 -19.22
CA GLY A 199 -12.50 5.24 -19.58
C GLY A 199 -11.45 4.36 -20.28
N LYS A 200 -10.19 4.78 -20.31
CA LYS A 200 -9.06 3.95 -20.80
C LYS A 200 -8.59 2.97 -19.72
N THR A 201 -9.55 2.32 -19.08
CA THR A 201 -9.22 1.42 -17.97
C THR A 201 -8.77 0.07 -18.47
N MET A 202 -7.65 -0.38 -17.90
CA MET A 202 -7.23 -1.77 -18.06
C MET A 202 -8.10 -2.67 -17.19
N ASN A 203 -8.55 -3.80 -17.73
CA ASN A 203 -9.20 -4.84 -16.94
C ASN A 203 -8.20 -5.39 -15.90
N GLN A 204 -8.55 -5.35 -14.63
CA GLN A 204 -7.71 -5.82 -13.52
C GLN A 204 -8.12 -7.20 -12.96
N ASP A 205 -8.97 -7.96 -13.63
CA ASP A 205 -9.46 -9.26 -13.14
C ASP A 205 -8.33 -10.27 -12.86
N SER A 206 -7.29 -10.27 -13.69
CA SER A 206 -6.11 -11.11 -13.46
C SER A 206 -5.32 -10.67 -12.22
N ILE A 207 -5.27 -9.36 -11.96
CA ILE A 207 -4.61 -8.78 -10.79
C ILE A 207 -5.38 -9.13 -9.53
N PHE A 208 -6.71 -9.04 -9.56
CA PHE A 208 -7.58 -9.44 -8.43
C PHE A 208 -7.36 -10.91 -8.05
N ARG A 209 -7.31 -11.81 -9.03
CA ARG A 209 -7.02 -13.25 -8.79
C ARG A 209 -5.64 -13.43 -8.21
N TYR A 210 -4.61 -12.84 -8.81
CA TYR A 210 -3.24 -12.92 -8.33
C TYR A 210 -3.08 -12.45 -6.89
N VAL A 211 -3.72 -11.33 -6.52
CA VAL A 211 -3.64 -10.82 -5.14
C VAL A 211 -4.37 -11.75 -4.18
N ASN A 212 -5.53 -12.29 -4.55
CA ASN A 212 -6.26 -13.22 -3.68
C ASN A 212 -5.49 -14.53 -3.45
N GLU A 213 -4.78 -15.04 -4.43
CA GLU A 213 -3.96 -16.24 -4.31
C GLU A 213 -2.67 -15.98 -3.54
N GLU A 214 -1.87 -15.00 -3.99
CA GLU A 214 -0.50 -14.81 -3.52
C GLU A 214 -0.36 -13.91 -2.28
N TYR A 215 -1.32 -13.02 -2.00
CA TYR A 215 -1.27 -12.07 -0.88
C TYR A 215 -2.31 -12.36 0.21
N SER A 216 -2.86 -13.57 0.24
CA SER A 216 -3.72 -14.03 1.33
C SER A 216 -2.92 -14.29 2.60
N LEU A 217 -3.59 -14.23 3.78
CA LEU A 217 -2.99 -14.62 5.05
C LEU A 217 -2.45 -16.06 4.99
N THR A 218 -3.18 -16.98 4.36
CA THR A 218 -2.78 -18.38 4.21
C THR A 218 -1.50 -18.52 3.40
N ALA A 219 -1.43 -17.86 2.23
CA ALA A 219 -0.25 -17.93 1.36
C ALA A 219 1.00 -17.36 2.05
N GLN A 220 0.88 -16.21 2.68
CA GLN A 220 2.02 -15.57 3.35
C GLN A 220 2.35 -16.23 4.70
N GLY A 221 1.35 -16.70 5.43
CA GLY A 221 1.52 -17.46 6.68
C GLY A 221 2.29 -18.76 6.47
N ASN A 222 2.01 -19.50 5.39
CA ASN A 222 2.76 -20.69 5.02
C ASN A 222 4.25 -20.39 4.75
N LYS A 223 4.57 -19.25 4.16
CA LYS A 223 5.96 -18.80 3.95
C LYS A 223 6.66 -18.52 5.29
N ILE A 224 5.95 -17.90 6.25
CA ILE A 224 6.46 -17.68 7.62
C ILE A 224 6.71 -19.03 8.31
N LEU A 225 5.73 -19.93 8.29
CA LEU A 225 5.86 -21.25 8.89
C LEU A 225 7.04 -22.04 8.33
N LYS A 226 7.28 -21.94 7.02
CA LYS A 226 8.44 -22.55 6.37
C LYS A 226 9.75 -21.99 6.93
N VAL A 227 9.88 -20.67 7.08
CA VAL A 227 11.08 -20.04 7.66
C VAL A 227 11.39 -20.60 9.04
N TYR A 228 10.36 -20.72 9.90
CA TYR A 228 10.57 -21.27 11.25
C TYR A 228 10.90 -22.77 11.24
N LYS A 229 10.23 -23.56 10.38
CA LYS A 229 10.54 -25.00 10.26
C LYS A 229 11.98 -25.22 9.78
N ASP A 230 12.43 -24.48 8.76
CA ASP A 230 13.80 -24.61 8.24
C ASP A 230 14.86 -24.24 9.29
N LEU A 231 14.55 -23.30 10.20
CA LEU A 231 15.44 -22.93 11.30
C LEU A 231 15.49 -23.95 12.44
N LEU A 232 14.42 -24.72 12.66
CA LEU A 232 14.39 -25.73 13.71
C LEU A 232 15.16 -27.01 13.32
N VAL A 233 15.37 -27.23 12.04
CA VAL A 233 16.05 -28.42 11.49
C VAL A 233 17.53 -28.14 11.23
N SER A 234 17.96 -26.86 11.21
CA SER A 234 19.34 -26.43 11.01
C SER A 234 20.12 -26.28 12.34
#